data_fa2fd2a163929639eb5f3669002cb697
#
_entry.id   fa2fd2a163929639eb5f3669002cb697
#
_cell.length_a   1.000
_cell.length_b   1.000
_cell.length_c   1.000
_cell.angle_alpha   90.00
_cell.angle_beta   90.00
_cell.angle_gamma   90.00
#
_symmetry.space_group_name_H-M   'P 1'
#
loop_
_entity.id
_entity.type
_entity.pdbx_description
1 polymer ?
#
loop_
_entity_poly.entity_id
_entity_poly.type
_entity_poly.pdbx_seq_one_letter_code
_entity_poly.pdbx_strand_id
1 'polypeptide(L)'
;VWLASACFCALLTFWSFANPLFTPPDEISHSDVVFHLATGASYPEYDERTLSQGVVRFGLTYGMILDDEADRARTVAAADRFDFGTTFDEYGGDSSLDTPNQIPQHPPLYYWGSAMTLRAARFAHGGQFAMHQEVHLLRLVNVALLSPLPLLAWATARRLGAPDRVGLAAALVPFAIPQLTHVGASVNNDNLFVALCAVLAVPLASVLRGDRRPRTALVVGVEQ
;
A
#
# COMPACT_ATOMS: atom_id res chain seq x y z
N VAL A 1 8.41 22.02 6.69
CA VAL A 1 8.44 20.64 6.18
C VAL A 1 7.35 19.78 6.82
N TRP A 2 7.11 19.86 8.13
CA TRP A 2 6.04 19.08 8.79
C TRP A 2 4.65 19.33 8.20
N LEU A 3 4.35 20.61 7.88
CA LEU A 3 3.12 20.96 7.18
C LEU A 3 3.03 20.27 5.82
N ALA A 4 4.14 20.22 5.05
CA ALA A 4 4.15 19.51 3.77
C ALA A 4 3.85 18.01 3.96
N SER A 5 4.46 17.34 4.95
CA SER A 5 4.15 15.93 5.26
C SER A 5 2.70 15.75 5.70
N ALA A 6 2.15 16.65 6.52
CA ALA A 6 0.74 16.59 6.92
C ALA A 6 -0.21 16.78 5.72
N CYS A 7 0.09 17.73 4.83
CA CYS A 7 -0.69 17.94 3.60
C CYS A 7 -0.59 16.73 2.66
N PHE A 8 0.60 16.10 2.56
CA PHE A 8 0.77 14.90 1.74
C PHE A 8 0.01 13.70 2.32
N CYS A 9 0.06 13.52 3.65
CA CYS A 9 -0.77 12.53 4.35
C CYS A 9 -2.26 12.75 4.07
N ALA A 10 -2.75 13.99 4.19
CA ALA A 10 -4.13 14.32 3.89
C ALA A 10 -4.51 14.04 2.43
N LEU A 11 -3.61 14.35 1.49
CA LEU A 11 -3.80 14.06 0.06
C LEU A 11 -3.88 12.55 -0.20
N LEU A 12 -2.96 11.76 0.34
CA LEU A 12 -3.00 10.30 0.24
C LEU A 12 -4.26 9.71 0.88
N THR A 13 -4.64 10.22 2.06
CA THR A 13 -5.88 9.80 2.74
C THR A 13 -7.10 10.11 1.87
N PHE A 14 -7.18 11.31 1.30
CA PHE A 14 -8.25 11.66 0.36
C PHE A 14 -8.32 10.65 -0.80
N TRP A 15 -7.19 10.38 -1.47
CA TRP A 15 -7.14 9.43 -2.57
C TRP A 15 -7.45 7.99 -2.15
N SER A 16 -7.12 7.57 -0.91
CA SER A 16 -7.45 6.23 -0.42
C SER A 16 -8.96 5.97 -0.32
N PHE A 17 -9.76 7.02 -0.17
CA PHE A 17 -11.23 6.94 -0.17
C PHE A 17 -11.84 7.32 -1.53
N ALA A 18 -11.21 8.23 -2.27
CA ALA A 18 -11.73 8.70 -3.57
C ALA A 18 -11.51 7.67 -4.69
N ASN A 19 -10.42 6.90 -4.65
CA ASN A 19 -10.20 5.83 -5.60
C ASN A 19 -11.18 4.68 -5.33
N PRO A 20 -11.97 4.25 -6.31
CA PRO A 20 -12.78 3.05 -6.16
C PRO A 20 -11.89 1.85 -5.75
N LEU A 21 -12.46 0.91 -5.00
CA LEU A 21 -11.72 -0.26 -4.53
C LEU A 21 -11.32 -1.13 -5.73
N PHE A 22 -10.09 -1.67 -5.71
CA PHE A 22 -9.53 -2.54 -6.73
C PHE A 22 -9.37 -1.94 -8.14
N THR A 23 -9.52 -0.60 -8.28
CA THR A 23 -9.20 0.09 -9.55
C THR A 23 -7.72 0.48 -9.68
N PRO A 24 -6.96 0.74 -8.60
CA PRO A 24 -5.52 0.91 -8.72
C PRO A 24 -4.85 -0.38 -9.24
N PRO A 25 -3.73 -0.25 -9.99
CA PRO A 25 -3.04 -1.40 -10.56
C PRO A 25 -2.72 -2.47 -9.52
N ASP A 26 -3.08 -3.71 -9.83
CA ASP A 26 -2.78 -4.93 -9.07
C ASP A 26 -3.29 -4.95 -7.62
N GLU A 27 -4.07 -3.95 -7.18
CA GLU A 27 -4.58 -3.86 -5.81
C GLU A 27 -5.37 -5.10 -5.40
N ILE A 28 -6.14 -5.69 -6.32
CA ILE A 28 -6.88 -6.92 -6.07
C ILE A 28 -5.93 -8.09 -5.73
N SER A 29 -4.86 -8.24 -6.50
CA SER A 29 -3.89 -9.32 -6.36
C SER A 29 -3.03 -9.16 -5.11
N HIS A 30 -2.63 -7.91 -4.79
CA HIS A 30 -1.94 -7.60 -3.54
C HIS A 30 -2.82 -7.86 -2.32
N SER A 31 -4.09 -7.44 -2.37
CA SER A 31 -5.05 -7.66 -1.29
C SER A 31 -5.31 -9.14 -1.07
N ASP A 32 -5.41 -9.94 -2.14
CA ASP A 32 -5.59 -11.39 -2.07
C ASP A 32 -4.51 -12.07 -1.23
N VAL A 33 -3.23 -11.75 -1.46
CA VAL A 33 -2.12 -12.30 -0.67
C VAL A 33 -2.22 -11.87 0.80
N VAL A 34 -2.60 -10.61 1.07
CA VAL A 34 -2.77 -10.12 2.45
C VAL A 34 -3.91 -10.86 3.15
N PHE A 35 -5.06 -11.03 2.50
CA PHE A 35 -6.21 -11.77 3.07
C PHE A 35 -5.85 -13.23 3.32
N HIS A 36 -5.18 -13.90 2.39
CA HIS A 36 -4.69 -15.26 2.55
C HIS A 36 -3.82 -15.40 3.82
N LEU A 37 -2.81 -14.55 3.97
CA LEU A 37 -1.94 -14.55 5.15
C LEU A 37 -2.71 -14.20 6.44
N ALA A 38 -3.74 -13.37 6.35
CA ALA A 38 -4.56 -13.01 7.50
C ALA A 38 -5.41 -14.17 8.03
N THR A 39 -5.68 -15.21 7.23
CA THR A 39 -6.29 -16.47 7.71
C THR A 39 -5.33 -17.29 8.57
N GLY A 40 -4.03 -17.02 8.53
CA GLY A 40 -2.99 -17.78 9.21
C GLY A 40 -2.21 -18.73 8.31
N ALA A 41 -2.48 -18.69 7.01
CA ALA A 41 -1.75 -19.47 6.01
C ALA A 41 -0.28 -19.02 5.87
N SER A 42 0.56 -19.88 5.30
CA SER A 42 1.94 -19.57 4.94
C SER A 42 2.01 -18.66 3.71
N TYR A 43 3.16 -17.98 3.52
CA TYR A 43 3.39 -17.25 2.26
C TYR A 43 3.41 -18.25 1.10
N PRO A 44 2.58 -18.05 0.06
CA PRO A 44 2.51 -19.00 -1.06
C PRO A 44 3.77 -18.95 -1.91
N GLU A 45 4.13 -20.07 -2.53
CA GLU A 45 5.16 -20.09 -3.55
C GLU A 45 4.67 -19.46 -4.85
N TYR A 46 5.62 -19.02 -5.68
CA TYR A 46 5.31 -18.53 -7.01
C TYR A 46 4.61 -19.64 -7.83
N ASP A 47 3.63 -19.28 -8.61
CA ASP A 47 2.77 -20.17 -9.43
C ASP A 47 1.78 -21.08 -8.65
N GLU A 48 1.80 -21.11 -7.33
CA GLU A 48 0.84 -21.92 -6.55
C GLU A 48 -0.42 -21.15 -6.17
N ARG A 49 -0.33 -19.82 -6.12
CA ARG A 49 -1.46 -18.98 -5.69
C ARG A 49 -2.39 -18.64 -6.85
N THR A 50 -3.68 -18.87 -6.65
CA THR A 50 -4.75 -18.32 -7.45
C THR A 50 -5.55 -17.29 -6.65
N LEU A 51 -6.28 -16.41 -7.32
CA LEU A 51 -7.15 -15.44 -6.64
C LEU A 51 -8.23 -16.17 -5.84
N SER A 52 -8.50 -15.68 -4.64
CA SER A 52 -9.54 -16.21 -3.78
C SER A 52 -10.93 -15.77 -4.22
N GLN A 53 -11.92 -16.62 -3.94
CA GLN A 53 -13.32 -16.36 -4.24
C GLN A 53 -13.82 -15.10 -3.54
N GLY A 54 -13.40 -14.87 -2.28
CA GLY A 54 -13.77 -13.69 -1.51
C GLY A 54 -13.38 -12.40 -2.20
N VAL A 55 -12.13 -12.31 -2.68
CA VAL A 55 -11.61 -11.10 -3.35
C VAL A 55 -12.29 -10.88 -4.71
N VAL A 56 -12.44 -11.93 -5.50
CA VAL A 56 -13.04 -11.83 -6.84
C VAL A 56 -14.53 -11.48 -6.76
N ARG A 57 -15.31 -12.13 -5.90
CA ARG A 57 -16.73 -11.82 -5.74
C ARG A 57 -16.95 -10.40 -5.23
N PHE A 58 -16.12 -9.95 -4.27
CA PHE A 58 -16.15 -8.57 -3.83
C PHE A 58 -15.88 -7.60 -4.99
N GLY A 59 -14.81 -7.85 -5.76
CA GLY A 59 -14.47 -7.03 -6.93
C GLY A 59 -15.58 -7.00 -7.98
N LEU A 60 -16.23 -8.13 -8.26
CA LEU A 60 -17.38 -8.20 -9.16
C LEU A 60 -18.60 -7.44 -8.62
N THR A 61 -18.88 -7.53 -7.32
CA THR A 61 -19.98 -6.81 -6.67
C THR A 61 -19.83 -5.30 -6.82
N TYR A 62 -18.59 -4.79 -6.73
CA TYR A 62 -18.29 -3.37 -6.88
C TYR A 62 -18.00 -2.96 -8.34
N GLY A 63 -18.13 -3.86 -9.31
CA GLY A 63 -17.91 -3.58 -10.74
C GLY A 63 -16.45 -3.28 -11.11
N MET A 64 -15.49 -3.69 -10.26
CA MET A 64 -14.07 -3.33 -10.40
C MET A 64 -13.28 -4.26 -11.33
N ILE A 65 -13.79 -5.46 -11.61
CA ILE A 65 -13.11 -6.50 -12.41
C ILE A 65 -13.71 -6.59 -13.83
N LEU A 66 -14.69 -5.77 -14.16
CA LEU A 66 -15.38 -5.83 -15.44
C LEU A 66 -14.62 -5.04 -16.51
N ASP A 67 -14.33 -5.69 -17.63
CA ASP A 67 -13.66 -5.07 -18.79
C ASP A 67 -14.58 -4.14 -19.58
N ASP A 68 -15.91 -4.38 -19.54
CA ASP A 68 -16.90 -3.57 -20.22
C ASP A 68 -17.43 -2.43 -19.33
N GLU A 69 -17.31 -1.19 -19.81
CA GLU A 69 -17.78 0.01 -19.11
C GLU A 69 -19.31 -0.01 -18.91
N ALA A 70 -20.07 -0.60 -19.84
CA ALA A 70 -21.51 -0.75 -19.74
C ALA A 70 -21.92 -1.76 -18.66
N ASP A 71 -21.18 -2.85 -18.51
CA ASP A 71 -21.39 -3.84 -17.45
C ASP A 71 -20.97 -3.31 -16.10
N ARG A 72 -19.88 -2.53 -16.05
CA ARG A 72 -19.44 -1.80 -14.86
C ARG A 72 -20.51 -0.82 -14.38
N ALA A 73 -21.07 -0.02 -15.29
CA ALA A 73 -22.14 0.93 -14.98
C ALA A 73 -23.41 0.24 -14.47
N ARG A 74 -23.79 -0.91 -15.05
CA ARG A 74 -24.94 -1.72 -14.58
C ARG A 74 -24.69 -2.31 -13.19
N THR A 75 -23.48 -2.79 -12.94
CA THR A 75 -23.11 -3.37 -11.63
C THR A 75 -23.07 -2.29 -10.57
N VAL A 76 -22.50 -1.11 -10.87
CA VAL A 76 -22.54 0.05 -9.97
C VAL A 76 -23.98 0.51 -9.70
N ALA A 77 -24.86 0.56 -10.71
CA ALA A 77 -26.26 0.89 -10.52
C ALA A 77 -27.05 -0.18 -9.73
N ALA A 78 -26.64 -1.46 -9.82
CA ALA A 78 -27.19 -2.53 -8.99
C ALA A 78 -26.64 -2.50 -7.56
N ALA A 79 -25.50 -1.88 -7.37
CA ALA A 79 -24.79 -1.72 -6.10
C ALA A 79 -25.45 -0.69 -5.14
N ASP A 80 -26.50 0.02 -5.55
CA ASP A 80 -27.41 0.73 -4.61
C ASP A 80 -28.08 -0.21 -3.58
N ARG A 81 -27.80 -1.52 -3.70
CA ARG A 81 -28.20 -2.57 -2.76
C ARG A 81 -27.02 -3.11 -1.95
N PHE A 82 -25.98 -2.30 -1.71
CA PHE A 82 -24.81 -2.72 -0.95
C PHE A 82 -25.19 -3.26 0.41
N ASP A 83 -24.89 -4.52 0.62
CA ASP A 83 -24.73 -5.06 1.96
C ASP A 83 -23.35 -4.63 2.48
N PHE A 84 -23.32 -3.42 3.08
CA PHE A 84 -22.11 -2.85 3.66
C PHE A 84 -21.53 -3.68 4.83
N GLY A 85 -22.18 -4.78 5.19
CA GLY A 85 -21.77 -5.67 6.28
C GLY A 85 -20.99 -6.90 5.84
N THR A 86 -20.99 -7.24 4.54
CA THR A 86 -20.44 -8.53 4.06
C THR A 86 -18.94 -8.63 4.25
N THR A 87 -18.51 -9.70 4.93
CA THR A 87 -17.13 -9.99 5.27
C THR A 87 -16.41 -10.78 4.17
N PHE A 88 -15.09 -10.93 4.27
CA PHE A 88 -14.30 -11.74 3.35
C PHE A 88 -14.81 -13.20 3.25
N ASP A 89 -15.12 -13.83 4.41
CA ASP A 89 -15.59 -15.20 4.44
C ASP A 89 -16.98 -15.36 3.80
N GLU A 90 -17.87 -14.39 3.98
CA GLU A 90 -19.20 -14.40 3.37
C GLU A 90 -19.16 -14.23 1.85
N TYR A 91 -18.13 -13.55 1.32
CA TYR A 91 -17.85 -13.53 -0.12
C TYR A 91 -17.26 -14.84 -0.66
N GLY A 92 -16.96 -15.81 0.19
CA GLY A 92 -16.40 -17.12 -0.17
C GLY A 92 -14.99 -17.37 0.38
N GLY A 93 -14.44 -16.41 1.11
CA GLY A 93 -13.18 -16.51 1.83
C GLY A 93 -12.00 -16.84 0.91
N ASP A 94 -11.08 -17.64 1.44
CA ASP A 94 -9.82 -18.00 0.77
C ASP A 94 -9.95 -19.20 -0.20
N SER A 95 -11.19 -19.58 -0.59
CA SER A 95 -11.40 -20.63 -1.58
C SER A 95 -10.79 -20.20 -2.93
N SER A 96 -9.91 -21.04 -3.49
CA SER A 96 -9.20 -20.72 -4.72
C SER A 96 -10.11 -20.78 -5.96
N LEU A 97 -9.76 -19.95 -6.94
CA LEU A 97 -10.31 -19.94 -8.29
C LEU A 97 -9.21 -20.30 -9.30
N ASP A 98 -9.59 -20.52 -10.55
CA ASP A 98 -8.61 -20.89 -11.61
C ASP A 98 -7.78 -19.69 -12.14
N THR A 99 -7.93 -18.50 -11.58
CA THR A 99 -7.23 -17.29 -12.02
C THR A 99 -5.90 -17.16 -11.27
N PRO A 100 -4.73 -17.29 -11.93
CA PRO A 100 -3.43 -17.18 -11.28
C PRO A 100 -3.21 -15.81 -10.63
N ASN A 101 -2.59 -15.80 -9.44
CA ASN A 101 -2.08 -14.60 -8.78
C ASN A 101 -0.55 -14.60 -8.84
N GLN A 102 0.05 -13.68 -9.61
CA GLN A 102 1.50 -13.59 -9.81
C GLN A 102 2.23 -12.83 -8.69
N ILE A 103 1.50 -12.23 -7.75
CA ILE A 103 2.08 -11.40 -6.68
C ILE A 103 3.04 -12.12 -5.76
N PRO A 104 2.93 -13.45 -5.49
CA PRO A 104 3.93 -14.16 -4.66
C PRO A 104 5.37 -14.13 -5.14
N GLN A 105 5.66 -13.68 -6.37
CA GLN A 105 7.02 -13.41 -6.82
C GLN A 105 7.74 -12.29 -6.03
N HIS A 106 6.99 -11.45 -5.31
CA HIS A 106 7.53 -10.33 -4.53
C HIS A 106 7.98 -10.75 -3.13
N PRO A 107 8.94 -10.02 -2.51
CA PRO A 107 9.36 -10.31 -1.13
C PRO A 107 8.20 -10.22 -0.12
N PRO A 108 8.14 -11.14 0.87
CA PRO A 108 6.96 -11.31 1.73
C PRO A 108 6.78 -10.22 2.81
N LEU A 109 7.78 -9.39 3.08
CA LEU A 109 7.80 -8.46 4.22
C LEU A 109 6.58 -7.53 4.27
N TYR A 110 6.22 -6.93 3.14
CA TYR A 110 5.06 -6.04 3.03
C TYR A 110 3.76 -6.78 3.38
N TYR A 111 3.59 -7.97 2.82
CA TYR A 111 2.35 -8.77 2.97
C TYR A 111 2.19 -9.26 4.40
N TRP A 112 3.27 -9.71 5.04
CA TRP A 112 3.23 -10.10 6.45
C TRP A 112 2.90 -8.91 7.36
N GLY A 113 3.52 -7.74 7.14
CA GLY A 113 3.22 -6.53 7.90
C GLY A 113 1.76 -6.11 7.77
N SER A 114 1.23 -6.13 6.56
CA SER A 114 -0.16 -5.80 6.25
C SER A 114 -1.14 -6.83 6.84
N ALA A 115 -0.84 -8.13 6.69
CA ALA A 115 -1.66 -9.22 7.26
C ALA A 115 -1.67 -9.20 8.79
N MET A 116 -0.54 -8.93 9.44
CA MET A 116 -0.46 -8.77 10.89
C MET A 116 -1.28 -7.57 11.37
N THR A 117 -1.25 -6.46 10.64
CA THR A 117 -2.08 -5.29 10.96
C THR A 117 -3.57 -5.65 10.86
N LEU A 118 -3.97 -6.34 9.80
CA LEU A 118 -5.35 -6.79 9.61
C LEU A 118 -5.78 -7.77 10.72
N ARG A 119 -4.94 -8.75 11.06
CA ARG A 119 -5.21 -9.69 12.16
C ARG A 119 -5.36 -9.00 13.51
N ALA A 120 -4.49 -8.01 13.81
CA ALA A 120 -4.57 -7.24 15.03
C ALA A 120 -5.88 -6.42 15.10
N ALA A 121 -6.29 -5.82 13.98
CA ALA A 121 -7.54 -5.09 13.89
C ALA A 121 -8.76 -6.02 14.06
N ARG A 122 -8.77 -7.17 13.38
CA ARG A 122 -9.82 -8.21 13.55
C ARG A 122 -9.90 -8.70 15.00
N PHE A 123 -8.76 -8.92 15.64
CA PHE A 123 -8.73 -9.29 17.06
C PHE A 123 -9.35 -8.22 17.96
N ALA A 124 -8.98 -6.95 17.74
CA ALA A 124 -9.50 -5.82 18.51
C ALA A 124 -11.02 -5.60 18.28
N HIS A 125 -11.52 -5.89 17.09
CA HIS A 125 -12.93 -5.78 16.73
C HIS A 125 -13.77 -6.97 17.22
N GLY A 126 -13.13 -8.12 17.49
CA GLY A 126 -13.83 -9.37 17.85
C GLY A 126 -14.23 -10.23 16.65
N GLY A 127 -13.69 -9.98 15.46
CA GLY A 127 -13.95 -10.71 14.22
C GLY A 127 -13.59 -9.93 12.97
N GLN A 128 -13.98 -10.43 11.81
CA GLN A 128 -13.82 -9.74 10.55
C GLN A 128 -14.70 -8.49 10.49
N PHE A 129 -14.21 -7.46 9.80
CA PHE A 129 -15.03 -6.31 9.40
C PHE A 129 -15.70 -6.60 8.05
N ALA A 130 -16.57 -5.70 7.63
CA ALA A 130 -16.96 -5.64 6.23
C ALA A 130 -15.72 -5.48 5.34
N MET A 131 -15.66 -6.23 4.23
CA MET A 131 -14.46 -6.34 3.42
C MET A 131 -13.96 -4.99 2.88
N HIS A 132 -14.87 -4.07 2.52
CA HIS A 132 -14.50 -2.72 2.11
C HIS A 132 -13.72 -1.95 3.21
N GLN A 133 -14.09 -2.14 4.49
CA GLN A 133 -13.40 -1.51 5.62
C GLN A 133 -12.00 -2.11 5.80
N GLU A 134 -11.86 -3.42 5.61
CA GLU A 134 -10.56 -4.09 5.67
C GLU A 134 -9.62 -3.60 4.57
N VAL A 135 -10.10 -3.45 3.34
CA VAL A 135 -9.31 -2.87 2.24
C VAL A 135 -8.94 -1.41 2.53
N HIS A 136 -9.87 -0.60 3.06
CA HIS A 136 -9.54 0.77 3.46
C HIS A 136 -8.50 0.83 4.59
N LEU A 137 -8.58 -0.07 5.59
CA LEU A 137 -7.56 -0.18 6.62
C LEU A 137 -6.18 -0.46 6.00
N LEU A 138 -6.10 -1.40 5.06
CA LEU A 138 -4.85 -1.71 4.35
C LEU A 138 -4.34 -0.52 3.52
N ARG A 139 -5.22 0.24 2.88
CA ARG A 139 -4.85 1.50 2.21
C ARG A 139 -4.27 2.53 3.19
N LEU A 140 -4.84 2.65 4.39
CA LEU A 140 -4.30 3.56 5.41
C LEU A 140 -2.93 3.13 5.92
N VAL A 141 -2.61 1.83 5.93
CA VAL A 141 -1.22 1.36 6.17
C VAL A 141 -0.27 1.93 5.12
N ASN A 142 -0.66 1.90 3.84
CA ASN A 142 0.15 2.47 2.76
C ASN A 142 0.28 3.99 2.85
N VAL A 143 -0.79 4.69 3.22
CA VAL A 143 -0.74 6.13 3.53
C VAL A 143 0.28 6.40 4.63
N ALA A 144 0.29 5.62 5.70
CA ALA A 144 1.24 5.79 6.81
C ALA A 144 2.70 5.57 6.35
N LEU A 145 2.95 4.58 5.48
CA LEU A 145 4.28 4.31 4.91
C LEU A 145 4.81 5.49 4.10
N LEU A 146 3.98 6.15 3.30
CA LEU A 146 4.41 7.19 2.37
C LEU A 146 4.28 8.62 2.91
N SER A 147 3.49 8.85 3.96
CA SER A 147 3.32 10.19 4.57
C SER A 147 4.64 10.89 4.94
N PRO A 148 5.74 10.20 5.33
CA PRO A 148 7.01 10.84 5.63
C PRO A 148 7.82 11.29 4.40
N LEU A 149 7.44 10.95 3.16
CA LEU A 149 8.24 11.24 1.96
C LEU A 149 8.66 12.71 1.82
N PRO A 150 7.80 13.72 2.04
CA PRO A 150 8.23 15.12 1.99
C PRO A 150 9.33 15.44 3.00
N LEU A 151 9.25 14.91 4.22
CA LEU A 151 10.26 15.07 5.25
C LEU A 151 11.58 14.39 4.88
N LEU A 152 11.51 13.17 4.33
CA LEU A 152 12.68 12.40 3.90
C LEU A 152 13.37 13.05 2.71
N ALA A 153 12.62 13.57 1.72
CA ALA A 153 13.17 14.31 0.59
C ALA A 153 13.88 15.60 1.06
N TRP A 154 13.25 16.36 1.95
CA TRP A 154 13.87 17.51 2.58
C TRP A 154 15.16 17.12 3.33
N ALA A 155 15.11 16.08 4.17
CA ALA A 155 16.25 15.64 4.96
C ALA A 155 17.42 15.20 4.05
N THR A 156 17.13 14.48 2.97
CA THR A 156 18.13 14.05 1.98
C THR A 156 18.80 15.27 1.33
N ALA A 157 18.02 16.25 0.84
CA ALA A 157 18.56 17.47 0.26
C ALA A 157 19.44 18.25 1.27
N ARG A 158 18.99 18.37 2.52
CA ARG A 158 19.76 19.01 3.62
C ARG A 158 21.06 18.28 3.91
N ARG A 159 21.05 16.95 3.92
CA ARG A 159 22.25 16.12 4.10
C ARG A 159 23.24 16.26 2.93
N LEU A 160 22.76 16.51 1.73
CA LEU A 160 23.60 16.86 0.58
C LEU A 160 24.17 18.30 0.63
N GLY A 161 23.83 19.09 1.65
CA GLY A 161 24.31 20.47 1.82
C GLY A 161 23.46 21.51 1.12
N ALA A 162 22.26 21.17 0.65
CA ALA A 162 21.37 22.13 0.03
C ALA A 162 20.89 23.20 1.03
N PRO A 163 20.72 24.47 0.61
CA PRO A 163 20.15 25.52 1.46
C PRO A 163 18.67 25.23 1.75
N ASP A 164 18.10 25.87 2.80
CA ASP A 164 16.73 25.62 3.26
C ASP A 164 15.68 25.71 2.16
N ARG A 165 15.81 26.71 1.28
CA ARG A 165 14.86 26.89 0.17
C ARG A 165 14.84 25.70 -0.80
N VAL A 166 16.01 25.14 -1.11
CA VAL A 166 16.14 23.97 -1.96
C VAL A 166 15.63 22.71 -1.24
N GLY A 167 15.91 22.58 0.07
CA GLY A 167 15.33 21.52 0.90
C GLY A 167 13.80 21.57 0.91
N LEU A 168 13.20 22.75 1.05
CA LEU A 168 11.74 22.91 0.98
C LEU A 168 11.19 22.60 -0.41
N ALA A 169 11.89 22.97 -1.49
CA ALA A 169 11.50 22.57 -2.85
C ALA A 169 11.54 21.04 -3.02
N ALA A 170 12.57 20.38 -2.48
CA ALA A 170 12.65 18.91 -2.50
C ALA A 170 11.47 18.26 -1.77
N ALA A 171 11.00 18.83 -0.65
CA ALA A 171 9.82 18.34 0.06
C ALA A 171 8.52 18.38 -0.75
N LEU A 172 8.46 19.19 -1.80
CA LEU A 172 7.29 19.30 -2.69
C LEU A 172 7.33 18.31 -3.86
N VAL A 173 8.48 17.67 -4.12
CA VAL A 173 8.62 16.70 -5.23
C VAL A 173 7.60 15.57 -5.18
N PRO A 174 7.29 14.94 -4.02
CA PRO A 174 6.28 13.89 -3.95
C PRO A 174 4.90 14.31 -4.48
N PHE A 175 4.51 15.59 -4.32
CA PHE A 175 3.24 16.11 -4.81
C PHE A 175 3.20 16.26 -6.34
N ALA A 176 4.36 16.40 -6.98
CA ALA A 176 4.47 16.57 -8.41
C ALA A 176 4.40 15.23 -9.19
N ILE A 177 4.27 14.11 -8.50
CA ILE A 177 4.22 12.76 -9.10
C ILE A 177 2.80 12.18 -8.91
N PRO A 178 1.88 12.37 -9.89
CA PRO A 178 0.49 11.92 -9.74
C PRO A 178 0.37 10.42 -9.49
N GLN A 179 1.20 9.62 -10.17
CA GLN A 179 1.21 8.16 -9.98
C GLN A 179 1.58 7.75 -8.55
N LEU A 180 2.46 8.49 -7.89
CA LEU A 180 2.83 8.23 -6.51
C LEU A 180 1.65 8.44 -5.55
N THR A 181 0.79 9.44 -5.80
CA THR A 181 -0.40 9.65 -4.97
C THR A 181 -1.47 8.58 -5.23
N HIS A 182 -1.63 8.14 -6.47
CA HIS A 182 -2.60 7.12 -6.85
C HIS A 182 -2.24 5.75 -6.29
N VAL A 183 -1.00 5.27 -6.54
CA VAL A 183 -0.51 3.98 -6.04
C VAL A 183 -0.27 4.03 -4.53
N GLY A 184 0.24 5.15 -4.02
CA GLY A 184 0.51 5.36 -2.60
C GLY A 184 -0.73 5.33 -1.71
N ALA A 185 -1.90 5.53 -2.29
CA ALA A 185 -3.20 5.45 -1.61
C ALA A 185 -3.90 4.08 -1.79
N SER A 186 -3.22 3.08 -2.36
CA SER A 186 -3.73 1.74 -2.64
C SER A 186 -2.92 0.66 -1.93
N VAL A 187 -3.44 -0.56 -1.92
CA VAL A 187 -2.74 -1.73 -1.39
C VAL A 187 -1.72 -2.19 -2.43
N ASN A 188 -0.45 -1.86 -2.19
CA ASN A 188 0.63 -2.16 -3.12
C ASN A 188 1.98 -2.27 -2.38
N ASN A 189 2.77 -3.30 -2.67
CA ASN A 189 4.07 -3.54 -2.03
C ASN A 189 5.15 -2.51 -2.42
N ASP A 190 5.02 -1.85 -3.56
CA ASP A 190 5.94 -0.79 -3.99
C ASP A 190 5.98 0.37 -3.00
N ASN A 191 4.90 0.59 -2.25
CA ASN A 191 4.85 1.62 -1.22
C ASN A 191 5.87 1.39 -0.11
N LEU A 192 6.06 0.13 0.33
CA LEU A 192 7.12 -0.19 1.28
C LEU A 192 8.51 0.00 0.66
N PHE A 193 8.70 -0.41 -0.60
CA PHE A 193 9.96 -0.23 -1.30
C PHE A 193 10.33 1.26 -1.42
N VAL A 194 9.41 2.11 -1.86
CA VAL A 194 9.60 3.57 -1.95
C VAL A 194 9.93 4.17 -0.59
N ALA A 195 9.21 3.78 0.46
CA ALA A 195 9.46 4.25 1.82
C ALA A 195 10.87 3.87 2.30
N LEU A 196 11.29 2.62 2.10
CA LEU A 196 12.62 2.14 2.49
C LEU A 196 13.73 2.84 1.70
N CYS A 197 13.56 3.02 0.39
CA CYS A 197 14.50 3.79 -0.44
C CYS A 197 14.63 5.24 0.05
N ALA A 198 13.53 5.89 0.39
CA ALA A 198 13.55 7.25 0.91
C ALA A 198 14.23 7.35 2.28
N VAL A 199 14.01 6.39 3.17
CA VAL A 199 14.71 6.31 4.47
C VAL A 199 16.21 6.10 4.26
N LEU A 200 16.61 5.20 3.35
CA LEU A 200 17.99 4.91 3.04
C LEU A 200 18.72 6.10 2.37
N ALA A 201 18.01 6.87 1.56
CA ALA A 201 18.59 8.05 0.87
C ALA A 201 19.17 9.09 1.86
N VAL A 202 18.61 9.24 3.05
CA VAL A 202 19.07 10.21 4.05
C VAL A 202 20.50 9.90 4.56
N PRO A 203 20.80 8.70 5.09
CA PRO A 203 22.17 8.36 5.51
C PRO A 203 23.12 8.25 4.32
N LEU A 204 22.68 7.77 3.16
CA LEU A 204 23.48 7.72 1.95
C LEU A 204 23.95 9.12 1.52
N ALA A 205 23.09 10.13 1.58
CA ALA A 205 23.43 11.52 1.33
C ALA A 205 24.52 12.03 2.30
N SER A 206 24.52 11.57 3.56
CA SER A 206 25.56 11.90 4.53
C SER A 206 26.90 11.28 4.15
N VAL A 207 26.91 10.01 3.73
CA VAL A 207 28.13 9.31 3.25
C VAL A 207 28.71 10.01 2.03
N LEU A 208 27.89 10.40 1.06
CA LEU A 208 28.32 11.12 -0.13
C LEU A 208 28.93 12.50 0.20
N ARG A 209 28.59 13.08 1.35
CA ARG A 209 29.19 14.32 1.88
C ARG A 209 30.39 14.09 2.77
N GLY A 210 30.88 12.86 2.87
CA GLY A 210 32.09 12.50 3.59
C GLY A 210 31.87 12.12 5.06
N ASP A 211 30.63 11.81 5.46
CA ASP A 211 30.38 11.24 6.80
C ASP A 211 30.93 9.80 6.85
N ARG A 212 31.95 9.61 7.66
CA ARG A 212 32.63 8.30 7.87
C ARG A 212 32.29 7.68 9.23
N ARG A 213 31.21 8.11 9.87
CA ARG A 213 30.83 7.56 11.18
C ARG A 213 30.43 6.09 11.02
N PRO A 214 30.91 5.19 11.92
CA PRO A 214 30.59 3.75 11.83
C PRO A 214 29.09 3.47 11.83
N ARG A 215 28.29 4.28 12.57
CA ARG A 215 26.82 4.15 12.58
C ARG A 215 26.19 4.43 11.21
N THR A 216 26.68 5.44 10.51
CA THR A 216 26.17 5.80 9.17
C THR A 216 26.58 4.70 8.16
N ALA A 217 27.81 4.21 8.25
CA ALA A 217 28.30 3.10 7.42
C ALA A 217 27.49 1.81 7.65
N LEU A 218 27.19 1.47 8.91
CA LEU A 218 26.39 0.31 9.26
C LEU A 218 24.97 0.37 8.66
N VAL A 219 24.31 1.53 8.74
CA VAL A 219 22.95 1.72 8.20
C VAL A 219 22.92 1.61 6.67
N VAL A 220 23.99 2.04 5.99
CA VAL A 220 24.09 1.99 4.52
C VAL A 220 24.66 0.66 4.04
N GLY A 221 25.21 -0.18 4.92
CA GLY A 221 25.83 -1.46 4.56
C GLY A 221 27.17 -1.30 3.83
N VAL A 222 27.87 -0.18 4.05
CA VAL A 222 29.21 0.08 3.48
C VAL A 222 30.24 -0.42 4.49
N GLU A 223 31.06 -1.39 4.07
CA GLU A 223 32.26 -1.79 4.83
C GLU A 223 33.32 -0.67 4.74
N GLN A 224 33.98 -0.42 5.85
CA GLN A 224 35.09 0.55 5.93
C GLN A 224 36.44 -0.15 5.69
#